data_dae4b16764a552eb43664c2a16307aa3
#
_entry.id   dae4b16764a552eb43664c2a16307aa3
#
_cell.length_a   1.000
_cell.length_b   1.000
_cell.length_c   1.000
_cell.angle_alpha   90.00
_cell.angle_beta   90.00
_cell.angle_gamma   90.00
#
_symmetry.space_group_name_H-M   'P 1'
#
loop_
_entity.id
_entity.type
_entity.pdbx_description
1 polymer ?
#
loop_
_entity_poly.entity_id
_entity_poly.type
_entity_poly.pdbx_seq_one_letter_code
_entity_poly.pdbx_strand_id
1 'polypeptide(L)'
;LGGIEIDPKVADIYQANHKPKYLFTEDIRAFNQRTDLPPELYDLDLLDGSPPCSTFSMAGSREKAWGKEKQFREGQSFQTLDDLVFVYIETIAKLKPKVCLLENVKGIIQGNAKWYSKQIVSRLNEIGYEVQVFLLNAASMGVPQKRERVFFIGRQKGFDWPRLKMEFSEVPVLFKQVKETGIKQGINGQRGDMWDKCRQGKSFSTISNGGNFSSMRLSDNEVCGTITANQCEGFFHSTEKRKITHTECKRIGSYPQDYDFNGMRPMYLIGMSVPPVMTAQIANQIWVQWLSKNAVKTP
;
A
#
# COMPACT_ATOMS: atom_id res chain seq x y z
N LEU A 1 3.25 15.45 -9.59
CA LEU A 1 4.42 16.05 -10.23
C LEU A 1 5.33 14.96 -10.80
N GLY A 2 5.81 14.00 -10.01
CA GLY A 2 6.69 12.94 -10.47
C GLY A 2 6.70 11.69 -9.61
N GLY A 3 7.41 10.65 -10.07
CA GLY A 3 7.60 9.39 -9.36
C GLY A 3 8.97 8.78 -9.62
N ILE A 4 9.38 7.91 -8.71
CA ILE A 4 10.60 7.08 -8.80
C ILE A 4 10.14 5.64 -8.69
N GLU A 5 10.43 4.82 -9.69
CA GLU A 5 10.08 3.40 -9.71
C GLU A 5 11.19 2.61 -10.41
N ILE A 6 11.69 1.57 -9.76
CA ILE A 6 12.79 0.76 -10.31
C ILE A 6 12.29 -0.27 -11.32
N ASP A 7 11.04 -0.74 -11.19
CA ASP A 7 10.46 -1.71 -12.12
C ASP A 7 9.89 -1.01 -13.35
N PRO A 8 10.47 -1.22 -14.56
CA PRO A 8 9.99 -0.57 -15.77
C PRO A 8 8.52 -0.85 -16.08
N LYS A 9 8.04 -2.07 -15.80
CA LYS A 9 6.62 -2.42 -16.06
C LYS A 9 5.66 -1.67 -15.14
N VAL A 10 6.05 -1.49 -13.87
CA VAL A 10 5.27 -0.70 -12.90
C VAL A 10 5.35 0.78 -13.26
N ALA A 11 6.52 1.26 -13.69
CA ALA A 11 6.71 2.62 -14.19
C ALA A 11 5.81 2.92 -15.40
N ASP A 12 5.73 1.98 -16.37
CA ASP A 12 4.84 2.10 -17.53
C ASP A 12 3.35 2.18 -17.12
N ILE A 13 2.93 1.37 -16.16
CA ILE A 13 1.57 1.42 -15.61
C ILE A 13 1.31 2.76 -14.92
N TYR A 14 2.27 3.24 -14.13
CA TYR A 14 2.17 4.54 -13.47
C TYR A 14 2.08 5.67 -14.51
N GLN A 15 2.92 5.64 -15.55
CA GLN A 15 2.90 6.60 -16.65
C GLN A 15 1.55 6.61 -17.38
N ALA A 16 1.00 5.45 -17.70
CA ALA A 16 -0.26 5.32 -18.42
C ALA A 16 -1.44 5.92 -17.65
N ASN A 17 -1.50 5.70 -16.33
CA ASN A 17 -2.64 6.11 -15.52
C ASN A 17 -2.50 7.53 -14.93
N HIS A 18 -1.29 7.97 -14.57
CA HIS A 18 -1.07 9.22 -13.84
C HIS A 18 -0.43 10.33 -14.67
N LYS A 19 0.22 10.00 -15.79
CA LYS A 19 0.89 10.95 -16.69
C LYS A 19 1.74 11.98 -15.93
N PRO A 20 2.65 11.54 -15.05
CA PRO A 20 3.46 12.45 -14.27
C PRO A 20 4.35 13.32 -15.18
N LYS A 21 4.67 14.54 -14.75
CA LYS A 21 5.61 15.42 -15.47
C LYS A 21 7.01 14.81 -15.50
N TYR A 22 7.41 14.15 -14.41
CA TYR A 22 8.71 13.51 -14.29
C TYR A 22 8.54 12.06 -13.82
N LEU A 23 9.16 11.11 -14.50
CA LEU A 23 9.22 9.72 -14.10
C LEU A 23 10.66 9.23 -14.21
N PHE A 24 11.21 8.81 -13.08
CA PHE A 24 12.56 8.28 -12.98
C PHE A 24 12.49 6.76 -12.81
N THR A 25 12.80 6.03 -13.89
CA THR A 25 12.81 4.57 -13.87
C THR A 25 14.22 4.09 -13.50
N GLU A 26 14.54 4.22 -12.20
CA GLU A 26 15.87 3.92 -11.67
C GLU A 26 15.82 3.56 -10.19
N ASP A 27 16.93 3.05 -9.64
CA ASP A 27 17.08 2.84 -8.21
C ASP A 27 17.06 4.19 -7.48
N ILE A 28 16.33 4.28 -6.38
CA ILE A 28 16.24 5.47 -5.54
C ILE A 28 17.61 5.92 -5.02
N ARG A 29 18.59 5.01 -4.88
CA ARG A 29 19.97 5.35 -4.50
C ARG A 29 20.65 6.15 -5.60
N ALA A 30 20.46 5.76 -6.87
CA ALA A 30 20.97 6.50 -8.01
C ALA A 30 20.28 7.87 -8.11
N PHE A 31 18.97 7.92 -7.94
CA PHE A 31 18.23 9.18 -7.88
C PHE A 31 18.77 10.14 -6.80
N ASN A 32 19.13 9.64 -5.62
CA ASN A 32 19.67 10.45 -4.56
C ASN A 32 21.05 11.06 -4.90
N GLN A 33 21.79 10.46 -5.81
CA GLN A 33 23.10 10.96 -6.26
C GLN A 33 22.99 11.98 -7.40
N ARG A 34 21.82 12.14 -8.04
CA ARG A 34 21.63 13.07 -9.15
C ARG A 34 21.83 14.52 -8.72
N THR A 35 22.47 15.30 -9.58
CA THR A 35 22.66 16.75 -9.42
C THR A 35 21.86 17.56 -10.46
N ASP A 36 21.23 16.86 -11.40
CA ASP A 36 20.49 17.41 -12.55
C ASP A 36 18.96 17.34 -12.38
N LEU A 37 18.49 17.28 -11.14
CA LEU A 37 17.05 17.21 -10.88
C LEU A 37 16.35 18.54 -11.21
N PRO A 38 15.13 18.49 -11.80
CA PRO A 38 14.33 19.67 -12.04
C PRO A 38 14.10 20.48 -10.77
N PRO A 39 14.20 21.85 -10.85
CA PRO A 39 14.05 22.72 -9.67
C PRO A 39 12.73 22.53 -8.91
N GLU A 40 11.65 22.18 -9.63
CA GLU A 40 10.32 21.98 -9.03
C GLU A 40 10.29 20.82 -8.03
N LEU A 41 11.24 19.87 -8.10
CA LEU A 41 11.34 18.78 -7.14
C LEU A 41 11.90 19.22 -5.77
N TYR A 42 12.44 20.44 -5.69
CA TYR A 42 12.90 21.05 -4.44
C TYR A 42 11.86 21.98 -3.79
N ASP A 43 10.64 22.10 -4.37
CA ASP A 43 9.52 22.84 -3.83
C ASP A 43 8.24 21.97 -3.76
N LEU A 44 8.37 20.81 -3.13
CA LEU A 44 7.28 19.87 -2.99
C LEU A 44 6.41 20.17 -1.76
N ASP A 45 5.11 20.21 -1.94
CA ASP A 45 4.15 20.22 -0.82
C ASP A 45 4.15 18.89 -0.06
N LEU A 46 4.15 17.79 -0.80
CA LEU A 46 4.12 16.44 -0.25
C LEU A 46 5.04 15.50 -1.04
N LEU A 47 5.85 14.74 -0.32
CA LEU A 47 6.55 13.58 -0.84
C LEU A 47 6.05 12.34 -0.09
N ASP A 48 5.50 11.38 -0.82
CA ASP A 48 5.08 10.09 -0.28
C ASP A 48 5.98 8.95 -0.77
N GLY A 49 6.07 7.90 0.04
CA GLY A 49 6.81 6.70 -0.33
C GLY A 49 6.41 5.48 0.50
N SER A 50 6.45 4.32 -0.16
CA SER A 50 6.17 3.02 0.45
C SER A 50 7.36 2.09 0.25
N PRO A 51 8.53 2.39 0.84
CA PRO A 51 9.72 1.54 0.67
C PRO A 51 9.44 0.14 1.21
N PRO A 52 9.78 -0.93 0.46
CA PRO A 52 9.46 -2.29 0.84
C PRO A 52 10.12 -2.68 2.17
N CYS A 53 9.34 -3.35 3.01
CA CYS A 53 9.78 -3.88 4.29
C CYS A 53 9.43 -5.36 4.37
N SER A 54 10.12 -6.17 3.60
CA SER A 54 9.83 -7.58 3.42
C SER A 54 10.04 -8.44 4.68
N THR A 55 10.87 -7.98 5.62
CA THR A 55 11.20 -8.64 6.88
C THR A 55 10.12 -8.50 7.95
N PHE A 56 9.25 -7.49 7.88
CA PHE A 56 8.25 -7.21 8.91
C PHE A 56 6.82 -7.57 8.51
N SER A 57 6.60 -8.09 7.30
CA SER A 57 5.29 -8.56 6.88
C SER A 57 4.86 -9.79 7.68
N MET A 58 3.63 -9.80 8.18
CA MET A 58 3.02 -10.96 8.86
C MET A 58 2.96 -12.21 7.97
N ALA A 59 2.99 -12.05 6.65
CA ALA A 59 3.01 -13.11 5.65
C ALA A 59 4.42 -13.61 5.31
N GLY A 60 5.48 -12.98 5.83
CA GLY A 60 6.88 -13.34 5.57
C GLY A 60 7.51 -14.14 6.71
N SER A 61 8.61 -14.83 6.42
CA SER A 61 9.45 -15.50 7.43
C SER A 61 10.16 -14.44 8.25
N ARG A 62 9.62 -14.09 9.44
CA ARG A 62 10.23 -13.18 10.40
C ARG A 62 11.65 -13.66 10.75
N GLU A 63 12.57 -12.78 11.01
CA GLU A 63 13.93 -13.03 11.56
C GLU A 63 14.95 -13.79 10.69
N LYS A 64 14.57 -14.78 9.89
CA LYS A 64 15.53 -15.54 9.03
C LYS A 64 15.97 -14.80 7.76
N ALA A 65 15.30 -13.69 7.42
CA ALA A 65 15.52 -12.95 6.18
C ALA A 65 16.17 -11.57 6.39
N TRP A 66 16.50 -11.22 7.63
CA TRP A 66 17.16 -9.96 7.95
C TRP A 66 18.57 -9.89 7.30
N GLY A 67 18.86 -8.79 6.62
CA GLY A 67 20.16 -8.57 5.96
C GLY A 67 20.45 -9.46 4.76
N LYS A 68 19.49 -10.28 4.29
CA LYS A 68 19.67 -11.10 3.09
C LYS A 68 19.24 -10.36 1.84
N GLU A 69 20.09 -10.42 0.81
CA GLU A 69 19.76 -9.96 -0.52
C GLU A 69 18.53 -10.71 -1.05
N LYS A 70 17.57 -10.00 -1.61
CA LYS A 70 16.38 -10.56 -2.26
C LYS A 70 16.30 -10.08 -3.68
N GLN A 71 15.93 -11.00 -4.56
CA GLN A 71 15.58 -10.70 -5.95
C GLN A 71 14.06 -10.68 -6.08
N PHE A 72 13.52 -9.62 -6.62
CA PHE A 72 12.11 -9.58 -7.02
C PHE A 72 11.89 -10.44 -8.26
N ARG A 73 10.66 -10.94 -8.47
CA ARG A 73 10.30 -11.89 -9.54
C ARG A 73 10.63 -11.44 -10.96
N GLU A 74 11.02 -10.20 -11.18
CA GLU A 74 11.09 -9.54 -12.47
C GLU A 74 12.52 -9.22 -12.93
N GLY A 75 13.51 -9.98 -12.43
CA GLY A 75 14.90 -9.86 -12.92
C GLY A 75 15.68 -8.66 -12.40
N GLN A 76 15.18 -8.02 -11.34
CA GLN A 76 15.87 -6.92 -10.68
C GLN A 76 17.16 -7.41 -9.98
N SER A 77 18.14 -6.52 -9.85
CA SER A 77 19.36 -6.77 -9.08
C SER A 77 19.03 -7.14 -7.63
N PHE A 78 19.86 -8.00 -7.04
CA PHE A 78 19.77 -8.33 -5.62
C PHE A 78 19.86 -7.05 -4.78
N GLN A 79 18.91 -6.85 -3.88
CA GLN A 79 18.84 -5.67 -3.00
C GLN A 79 18.67 -6.08 -1.54
N THR A 80 19.39 -5.40 -0.66
CA THR A 80 19.10 -5.39 0.78
C THR A 80 17.94 -4.42 1.02
N LEU A 81 16.74 -4.98 1.19
CA LEU A 81 15.50 -4.18 1.30
C LEU A 81 15.37 -3.45 2.64
N ASP A 82 16.11 -3.90 3.64
CA ASP A 82 16.04 -3.36 4.99
C ASP A 82 16.52 -1.90 5.06
N ASP A 83 17.37 -1.48 4.11
CA ASP A 83 17.95 -0.13 4.03
C ASP A 83 17.07 0.86 3.25
N LEU A 84 16.15 0.40 2.40
CA LEU A 84 15.39 1.28 1.51
C LEU A 84 14.54 2.32 2.24
N VAL A 85 14.11 2.03 3.45
CA VAL A 85 13.42 3.03 4.30
C VAL A 85 14.35 4.19 4.62
N PHE A 86 15.62 3.93 4.94
CA PHE A 86 16.59 4.98 5.24
C PHE A 86 17.03 5.71 3.98
N VAL A 87 17.17 5.02 2.84
CA VAL A 87 17.41 5.65 1.54
C VAL A 87 16.28 6.59 1.14
N TYR A 88 15.02 6.22 1.44
CA TYR A 88 13.89 7.12 1.25
C TYR A 88 13.96 8.35 2.18
N ILE A 89 14.42 8.19 3.42
CA ILE A 89 14.67 9.33 4.32
C ILE A 89 15.75 10.26 3.78
N GLU A 90 16.78 9.73 3.11
CA GLU A 90 17.80 10.53 2.39
C GLU A 90 17.15 11.33 1.23
N THR A 91 16.20 10.74 0.52
CA THR A 91 15.41 11.45 -0.52
C THR A 91 14.63 12.62 0.09
N ILE A 92 14.00 12.39 1.25
CA ILE A 92 13.31 13.47 2.00
C ILE A 92 14.30 14.58 2.41
N ALA A 93 15.48 14.20 2.91
CA ALA A 93 16.53 15.16 3.28
C ALA A 93 17.04 15.98 2.10
N LYS A 94 17.12 15.36 0.91
CA LYS A 94 17.54 15.99 -0.34
C LYS A 94 16.49 16.96 -0.88
N LEU A 95 15.24 16.53 -0.99
CA LEU A 95 14.17 17.29 -1.64
C LEU A 95 13.45 18.25 -0.68
N LYS A 96 13.53 18.03 0.62
CA LYS A 96 12.97 18.86 1.69
C LYS A 96 11.50 19.24 1.49
N PRO A 97 10.58 18.29 1.24
CA PRO A 97 9.16 18.57 1.06
C PRO A 97 8.57 19.23 2.33
N LYS A 98 7.51 20.03 2.20
CA LYS A 98 6.80 20.59 3.37
C LYS A 98 6.23 19.50 4.26
N VAL A 99 5.71 18.42 3.63
CA VAL A 99 5.20 17.21 4.30
C VAL A 99 5.85 15.98 3.71
N CYS A 100 6.30 15.06 4.55
CA CYS A 100 6.73 13.72 4.13
C CYS A 100 5.77 12.66 4.67
N LEU A 101 5.51 11.64 3.86
CA LEU A 101 4.70 10.48 4.22
C LEU A 101 5.48 9.21 3.90
N LEU A 102 5.67 8.34 4.90
CA LEU A 102 6.25 7.02 4.74
C LEU A 102 5.22 5.98 5.17
N GLU A 103 4.83 5.12 4.23
CA GLU A 103 3.91 4.01 4.49
C GLU A 103 4.66 2.72 4.75
N ASN A 104 4.10 1.89 5.63
CA ASN A 104 4.61 0.53 5.84
C ASN A 104 3.55 -0.41 6.45
N VAL A 105 3.89 -1.70 6.53
CA VAL A 105 3.02 -2.72 7.13
C VAL A 105 2.94 -2.59 8.66
N LYS A 106 1.81 -3.04 9.25
CA LYS A 106 1.60 -3.02 10.71
C LYS A 106 2.75 -3.67 11.50
N GLY A 107 3.40 -4.68 10.94
CA GLY A 107 4.51 -5.39 11.58
C GLY A 107 5.65 -4.48 12.04
N ILE A 108 5.86 -3.33 11.39
CA ILE A 108 6.96 -2.40 11.70
C ILE A 108 6.85 -1.77 13.10
N ILE A 109 5.64 -1.70 13.67
CA ILE A 109 5.39 -1.17 15.02
C ILE A 109 5.20 -2.27 16.07
N GLN A 110 5.46 -3.54 15.73
CA GLN A 110 5.22 -4.70 16.59
C GLN A 110 6.50 -5.47 16.92
N GLY A 111 6.54 -6.09 18.10
CA GLY A 111 7.65 -6.95 18.50
C GLY A 111 9.01 -6.24 18.41
N ASN A 112 10.02 -6.95 17.91
CA ASN A 112 11.39 -6.45 17.73
C ASN A 112 11.48 -5.29 16.72
N ALA A 113 10.51 -5.20 15.78
CA ALA A 113 10.48 -4.12 14.80
C ALA A 113 10.16 -2.72 15.39
N LYS A 114 9.70 -2.64 16.65
CA LYS A 114 9.51 -1.35 17.34
C LYS A 114 10.78 -0.51 17.41
N TRP A 115 11.94 -1.15 17.53
CA TRP A 115 13.21 -0.44 17.49
C TRP A 115 13.40 0.25 16.13
N TYR A 116 13.08 -0.43 15.06
CA TYR A 116 13.21 0.09 13.70
C TYR A 116 12.27 1.30 13.47
N SER A 117 11.03 1.22 13.94
CA SER A 117 10.10 2.35 13.86
C SER A 117 10.58 3.57 14.67
N LYS A 118 11.25 3.36 15.82
CA LYS A 118 11.88 4.45 16.56
C LYS A 118 13.04 5.09 15.80
N GLN A 119 13.85 4.29 15.07
CA GLN A 119 14.93 4.82 14.22
C GLN A 119 14.38 5.67 13.07
N ILE A 120 13.26 5.26 12.44
CA ILE A 120 12.59 6.05 11.41
C ILE A 120 12.20 7.43 11.96
N VAL A 121 11.54 7.46 13.12
CA VAL A 121 11.13 8.72 13.76
C VAL A 121 12.34 9.57 14.14
N SER A 122 13.40 8.98 14.70
CA SER A 122 14.66 9.68 15.05
C SER A 122 15.29 10.33 13.83
N ARG A 123 15.49 9.56 12.77
CA ARG A 123 16.10 10.04 11.51
C ARG A 123 15.30 11.17 10.87
N LEU A 124 13.98 11.04 10.83
CA LEU A 124 13.12 12.12 10.31
C LEU A 124 13.20 13.38 11.17
N ASN A 125 13.26 13.24 12.50
CA ASN A 125 13.46 14.38 13.41
C ASN A 125 14.83 15.05 13.23
N GLU A 126 15.89 14.26 13.02
CA GLU A 126 17.26 14.74 12.78
C GLU A 126 17.36 15.59 11.50
N ILE A 127 16.65 15.20 10.44
CA ILE A 127 16.60 15.96 9.17
C ILE A 127 15.56 17.09 9.16
N GLY A 128 14.96 17.42 10.32
CA GLY A 128 14.17 18.62 10.49
C GLY A 128 12.65 18.43 10.39
N TYR A 129 12.11 17.24 10.61
CA TYR A 129 10.66 16.99 10.61
C TYR A 129 10.13 16.71 12.02
N GLU A 130 8.89 17.08 12.27
CA GLU A 130 8.07 16.61 13.38
C GLU A 130 7.14 15.50 12.89
N VAL A 131 7.27 14.30 13.47
CA VAL A 131 6.63 13.10 12.95
C VAL A 131 5.51 12.62 13.87
N GLN A 132 4.38 12.27 13.27
CA GLN A 132 3.30 11.52 13.90
C GLN A 132 3.16 10.15 13.23
N VAL A 133 2.84 9.13 14.04
CA VAL A 133 2.68 7.75 13.56
C VAL A 133 1.24 7.33 13.72
N PHE A 134 0.63 6.85 12.64
CA PHE A 134 -0.76 6.43 12.59
C PHE A 134 -0.86 4.98 12.12
N LEU A 135 -1.64 4.18 12.84
CA LEU A 135 -2.10 2.87 12.36
C LEU A 135 -3.53 3.04 11.87
N LEU A 136 -3.72 2.94 10.55
CA LEU A 136 -5.02 3.16 9.90
C LEU A 136 -5.53 1.85 9.28
N ASN A 137 -6.87 1.70 9.29
CA ASN A 137 -7.55 0.58 8.64
C ASN A 137 -8.39 1.11 7.47
N ALA A 138 -8.10 0.65 6.28
CA ALA A 138 -8.78 1.05 5.05
C ALA A 138 -10.32 0.85 5.11
N ALA A 139 -10.79 -0.16 5.87
CA ALA A 139 -12.22 -0.42 6.03
C ALA A 139 -13.01 0.74 6.67
N SER A 140 -12.38 1.53 7.55
CA SER A 140 -12.99 2.74 8.14
C SER A 140 -12.86 3.98 7.27
N MET A 141 -12.26 3.83 6.08
CA MET A 141 -11.96 4.91 5.13
C MET A 141 -12.72 4.74 3.80
N GLY A 142 -13.80 3.94 3.77
CA GLY A 142 -14.60 3.71 2.57
C GLY A 142 -14.02 2.67 1.60
N VAL A 143 -13.00 1.91 1.99
CA VAL A 143 -12.42 0.83 1.18
C VAL A 143 -13.07 -0.50 1.51
N PRO A 144 -13.52 -1.30 0.52
CA PRO A 144 -14.10 -2.63 0.74
C PRO A 144 -13.10 -3.69 1.21
N GLN A 145 -12.07 -3.29 1.95
CA GLN A 145 -10.97 -4.17 2.36
C GLN A 145 -10.48 -3.83 3.77
N LYS A 146 -10.39 -4.83 4.64
CA LYS A 146 -9.71 -4.73 5.94
C LYS A 146 -8.20 -4.75 5.69
N ARG A 147 -7.59 -3.57 5.59
CA ARG A 147 -6.15 -3.42 5.33
C ARG A 147 -5.55 -2.41 6.29
N GLU A 148 -4.78 -2.90 7.25
CA GLU A 148 -4.08 -2.05 8.21
C GLU A 148 -2.70 -1.67 7.68
N ARG A 149 -2.39 -0.36 7.75
CA ARG A 149 -1.09 0.20 7.37
C ARG A 149 -0.64 1.24 8.38
N VAL A 150 0.66 1.35 8.54
CA VAL A 150 1.30 2.35 9.39
C VAL A 150 1.79 3.48 8.51
N PHE A 151 1.48 4.70 8.92
CA PHE A 151 1.92 5.91 8.24
C PHE A 151 2.75 6.77 9.21
N PHE A 152 3.98 7.06 8.82
CA PHE A 152 4.80 8.07 9.46
C PHE A 152 4.62 9.35 8.65
N ILE A 153 3.96 10.35 9.23
CA ILE A 153 3.64 11.61 8.56
C ILE A 153 4.39 12.71 9.29
N GLY A 154 5.33 13.33 8.59
CA GLY A 154 6.17 14.39 9.09
C GLY A 154 5.84 15.74 8.45
N ARG A 155 5.72 16.80 9.26
CA ARG A 155 5.76 18.18 8.81
C ARG A 155 7.16 18.76 9.00
N GLN A 156 7.62 19.55 8.07
CA GLN A 156 8.89 20.26 8.24
C GLN A 156 8.80 21.21 9.44
N LYS A 157 9.84 21.27 10.26
CA LYS A 157 9.93 22.19 11.39
C LYS A 157 9.91 23.63 10.92
N GLY A 158 9.25 24.52 11.68
CA GLY A 158 9.05 25.92 11.32
C GLY A 158 7.65 26.25 10.82
N PHE A 159 6.85 25.26 10.41
CA PHE A 159 5.43 25.46 10.14
C PHE A 159 4.62 25.39 11.44
N ASP A 160 3.88 26.45 11.75
CA ASP A 160 2.95 26.48 12.90
C ASP A 160 1.62 25.81 12.54
N TRP A 161 1.69 24.51 12.23
CA TRP A 161 0.51 23.70 11.95
C TRP A 161 0.12 22.87 13.18
N PRO A 162 -1.18 22.66 13.41
CA PRO A 162 -1.63 21.85 14.54
C PRO A 162 -1.19 20.38 14.38
N ARG A 163 -1.29 19.62 15.45
CA ARG A 163 -1.15 18.16 15.34
C ARG A 163 -2.19 17.61 14.38
N LEU A 164 -1.76 16.78 13.45
CA LEU A 164 -2.63 16.14 12.46
C LEU A 164 -3.58 15.15 13.15
N LYS A 165 -4.84 15.15 12.74
CA LYS A 165 -5.85 14.20 13.16
C LYS A 165 -6.23 13.30 11.99
N MET A 166 -6.17 11.99 12.21
CA MET A 166 -6.52 10.96 11.23
C MET A 166 -7.64 10.08 11.81
N GLU A 167 -8.83 10.67 11.89
CA GLU A 167 -10.04 10.00 12.39
C GLU A 167 -10.98 9.74 11.23
N PHE A 168 -11.30 8.45 11.00
CA PHE A 168 -12.14 8.00 9.91
C PHE A 168 -13.23 7.07 10.44
N SER A 169 -14.47 7.32 10.04
CA SER A 169 -15.66 6.59 10.48
C SER A 169 -16.62 6.29 9.33
N GLU A 170 -16.07 6.08 8.14
CA GLU A 170 -16.87 5.72 6.97
C GLU A 170 -17.63 4.39 7.20
N VAL A 171 -18.84 4.32 6.70
CA VAL A 171 -19.63 3.09 6.76
C VAL A 171 -18.90 1.98 6.01
N PRO A 172 -18.68 0.81 6.64
CA PRO A 172 -17.97 -0.29 6.00
C PRO A 172 -18.64 -0.76 4.72
N VAL A 173 -17.88 -0.83 3.63
CA VAL A 173 -18.35 -1.33 2.34
C VAL A 173 -18.23 -2.86 2.32
N LEU A 174 -19.37 -3.56 2.28
CA LEU A 174 -19.45 -5.01 2.35
C LEU A 174 -19.24 -5.66 0.98
N PHE A 175 -18.81 -6.92 0.94
CA PHE A 175 -18.57 -7.62 -0.33
C PHE A 175 -19.78 -7.63 -1.26
N LYS A 176 -21.01 -7.78 -0.74
CA LYS A 176 -22.24 -7.72 -1.55
C LYS A 176 -22.42 -6.44 -2.37
N GLN A 177 -21.77 -5.34 -1.98
CA GLN A 177 -21.86 -4.04 -2.67
C GLN A 177 -20.87 -3.93 -3.84
N VAL A 178 -19.86 -4.79 -3.89
CA VAL A 178 -18.78 -4.75 -4.89
C VAL A 178 -18.69 -6.00 -5.75
N LYS A 179 -19.39 -7.09 -5.39
CA LYS A 179 -19.37 -8.34 -6.13
C LYS A 179 -20.10 -8.25 -7.48
N GLU A 180 -19.71 -9.11 -8.40
CA GLU A 180 -20.43 -9.38 -9.63
C GLU A 180 -21.32 -10.61 -9.46
N THR A 181 -22.36 -10.74 -10.28
CA THR A 181 -23.27 -11.90 -10.29
C THR A 181 -23.50 -12.41 -11.71
N GLY A 182 -23.86 -13.68 -11.83
CA GLY A 182 -24.16 -14.29 -13.14
C GLY A 182 -22.91 -14.73 -13.92
N ILE A 183 -21.74 -14.79 -13.28
CA ILE A 183 -20.50 -15.24 -13.93
C ILE A 183 -20.45 -16.77 -13.96
N LYS A 184 -20.42 -17.35 -15.16
CA LYS A 184 -20.44 -18.81 -15.38
C LYS A 184 -19.08 -19.53 -15.19
N GLN A 185 -18.00 -18.80 -14.91
CA GLN A 185 -16.66 -19.39 -14.75
C GLN A 185 -16.57 -20.14 -13.42
N GLY A 186 -16.81 -21.43 -13.44
CA GLY A 186 -16.78 -22.29 -12.25
C GLY A 186 -15.40 -22.80 -11.85
N ILE A 187 -15.29 -23.31 -10.63
CA ILE A 187 -14.15 -24.08 -10.14
C ILE A 187 -14.57 -25.54 -9.89
N ASN A 188 -13.69 -26.46 -10.26
CA ASN A 188 -13.89 -27.91 -10.09
C ASN A 188 -12.77 -28.51 -9.23
N GLY A 189 -12.86 -29.83 -9.00
CA GLY A 189 -11.87 -30.59 -8.22
C GLY A 189 -11.83 -30.18 -6.76
N GLN A 190 -10.73 -30.46 -6.09
CA GLN A 190 -10.56 -30.28 -4.64
C GLN A 190 -10.96 -28.89 -4.13
N ARG A 191 -10.67 -27.81 -4.88
CA ARG A 191 -11.05 -26.43 -4.49
C ARG A 191 -12.55 -26.20 -4.60
N GLY A 192 -13.20 -26.82 -5.60
CA GLY A 192 -14.66 -26.81 -5.74
C GLY A 192 -15.35 -27.50 -4.57
N ASP A 193 -14.86 -28.68 -4.18
CA ASP A 193 -15.37 -29.44 -3.05
C ASP A 193 -15.20 -28.70 -1.72
N MET A 194 -14.07 -28.01 -1.57
CA MET A 194 -13.82 -27.16 -0.41
C MET A 194 -14.77 -25.96 -0.37
N TRP A 195 -15.05 -25.34 -1.52
CA TRP A 195 -15.99 -24.24 -1.60
C TRP A 195 -17.40 -24.65 -1.15
N ASP A 196 -17.88 -25.81 -1.58
CA ASP A 196 -19.19 -26.36 -1.19
C ASP A 196 -19.31 -26.56 0.32
N LYS A 197 -18.25 -27.03 0.96
CA LYS A 197 -18.21 -27.33 2.41
C LYS A 197 -17.89 -26.11 3.27
N CYS A 198 -17.21 -25.10 2.71
CA CYS A 198 -16.76 -23.93 3.47
C CYS A 198 -17.90 -22.91 3.63
N ARG A 199 -18.14 -22.46 4.86
CA ARG A 199 -19.09 -21.37 5.13
C ARG A 199 -18.54 -20.04 4.62
N GLN A 200 -19.46 -19.12 4.26
CA GLN A 200 -19.08 -17.75 3.93
C GLN A 200 -18.29 -17.10 5.09
N GLY A 201 -17.28 -16.29 4.74
CA GLY A 201 -16.42 -15.60 5.70
C GLY A 201 -15.35 -16.51 6.33
N LYS A 202 -15.20 -17.77 5.91
CA LYS A 202 -14.23 -18.71 6.47
C LYS A 202 -13.13 -19.09 5.48
N SER A 203 -11.95 -19.37 6.03
CA SER A 203 -10.83 -19.96 5.28
C SER A 203 -11.08 -21.44 5.01
N PHE A 204 -10.59 -21.94 3.89
CA PHE A 204 -10.60 -23.38 3.57
C PHE A 204 -9.78 -24.21 4.56
N SER A 205 -8.87 -23.58 5.31
CA SER A 205 -8.16 -24.25 6.40
C SER A 205 -9.08 -24.80 7.49
N THR A 206 -10.30 -24.26 7.63
CA THR A 206 -11.30 -24.74 8.60
C THR A 206 -11.86 -26.12 8.26
N ILE A 207 -11.66 -26.59 7.03
CA ILE A 207 -12.15 -27.88 6.52
C ILE A 207 -11.02 -28.79 5.98
N SER A 208 -9.78 -28.31 5.90
CA SER A 208 -8.63 -29.00 5.33
C SER A 208 -7.50 -29.27 6.33
N ASN A 209 -7.81 -29.44 7.62
CA ASN A 209 -6.83 -29.72 8.69
C ASN A 209 -5.57 -28.83 8.61
N GLY A 210 -5.75 -27.51 8.39
CA GLY A 210 -4.67 -26.54 8.35
C GLY A 210 -4.04 -26.27 6.97
N GLY A 211 -4.32 -27.08 5.96
CA GLY A 211 -3.96 -26.78 4.56
C GLY A 211 -4.83 -25.69 3.96
N ASN A 212 -4.39 -25.08 2.83
CA ASN A 212 -5.14 -24.02 2.12
C ASN A 212 -5.50 -22.79 2.97
N PHE A 213 -4.65 -22.43 3.91
CA PHE A 213 -4.88 -21.31 4.84
C PHE A 213 -5.16 -19.98 4.14
N SER A 214 -4.54 -19.73 2.99
CA SER A 214 -4.72 -18.52 2.18
C SER A 214 -6.01 -18.48 1.36
N SER A 215 -6.74 -19.60 1.23
CA SER A 215 -7.99 -19.68 0.47
C SER A 215 -9.17 -19.36 1.37
N MET A 216 -10.02 -18.39 0.97
CA MET A 216 -11.17 -17.93 1.74
C MET A 216 -12.40 -17.80 0.86
N ARG A 217 -13.54 -18.35 1.31
CA ARG A 217 -14.85 -18.01 0.76
C ARG A 217 -15.33 -16.70 1.37
N LEU A 218 -15.48 -15.66 0.57
CA LEU A 218 -15.94 -14.34 1.03
C LEU A 218 -17.36 -14.40 1.59
N SER A 219 -17.73 -13.40 2.38
CA SER A 219 -19.05 -13.24 2.95
C SER A 219 -19.71 -11.98 2.41
N ASP A 220 -20.98 -12.11 2.02
CA ASP A 220 -21.78 -10.96 1.55
C ASP A 220 -21.94 -9.86 2.60
N ASN A 221 -21.93 -10.23 3.87
CA ASN A 221 -22.18 -9.35 5.00
C ASN A 221 -20.91 -8.93 5.75
N GLU A 222 -19.74 -9.11 5.14
CA GLU A 222 -18.45 -8.71 5.72
C GLU A 222 -17.63 -7.88 4.74
N VAL A 223 -16.78 -7.03 5.28
CA VAL A 223 -15.71 -6.37 4.52
C VAL A 223 -14.66 -7.42 4.15
N CYS A 224 -14.16 -7.39 2.92
CA CYS A 224 -13.17 -8.34 2.45
C CYS A 224 -11.87 -8.29 3.29
N GLY A 225 -11.19 -9.43 3.38
CA GLY A 225 -9.84 -9.51 3.95
C GLY A 225 -8.80 -8.77 3.09
N THR A 226 -7.59 -8.65 3.62
CA THR A 226 -6.47 -8.00 2.90
C THR A 226 -6.08 -8.80 1.66
N ILE A 227 -6.14 -8.18 0.48
CA ILE A 227 -5.51 -8.69 -0.74
C ILE A 227 -3.99 -8.54 -0.58
N THR A 228 -3.26 -9.63 -0.77
CA THR A 228 -1.79 -9.63 -0.79
C THR A 228 -1.28 -10.04 -2.17
N ALA A 229 -0.07 -9.62 -2.54
CA ALA A 229 0.53 -9.91 -3.85
C ALA A 229 0.58 -11.42 -4.19
N ASN A 230 0.71 -12.26 -3.17
CA ASN A 230 0.81 -13.72 -3.35
C ASN A 230 -0.51 -14.47 -3.14
N GLN A 231 -1.53 -13.83 -2.56
CA GLN A 231 -2.77 -14.52 -2.12
C GLN A 231 -3.99 -14.21 -2.97
N CYS A 232 -3.84 -13.46 -4.03
CA CYS A 232 -4.96 -13.07 -4.88
C CYS A 232 -5.73 -14.23 -5.50
N GLU A 233 -5.11 -15.37 -5.61
CA GLU A 233 -5.77 -16.59 -6.07
C GLU A 233 -6.57 -17.30 -4.97
N GLY A 234 -6.53 -16.81 -3.73
CA GLY A 234 -7.15 -17.41 -2.57
C GLY A 234 -8.56 -16.92 -2.24
N PHE A 235 -9.05 -15.85 -2.88
CA PHE A 235 -10.42 -15.37 -2.64
C PHE A 235 -11.43 -16.00 -3.58
N PHE A 236 -12.47 -16.60 -2.98
CA PHE A 236 -13.59 -17.21 -3.67
C PHE A 236 -14.88 -16.45 -3.39
N HIS A 237 -15.71 -16.33 -4.43
CA HIS A 237 -16.96 -15.62 -4.35
C HIS A 237 -17.91 -16.22 -3.30
N SER A 238 -18.74 -15.40 -2.68
CA SER A 238 -19.60 -15.79 -1.55
C SER A 238 -20.70 -16.79 -1.92
N THR A 239 -21.37 -16.58 -3.07
CA THR A 239 -22.55 -17.34 -3.51
C THR A 239 -22.35 -18.10 -4.81
N GLU A 240 -21.41 -17.73 -5.65
CA GLU A 240 -21.06 -18.42 -6.89
C GLU A 240 -19.78 -19.24 -6.72
N LYS A 241 -19.80 -20.48 -7.16
CA LYS A 241 -18.68 -21.43 -7.01
C LYS A 241 -17.53 -21.08 -7.96
N ARG A 242 -16.86 -19.95 -7.70
CA ARG A 242 -15.75 -19.39 -8.51
C ARG A 242 -14.78 -18.57 -7.68
N LYS A 243 -13.64 -18.25 -8.27
CA LYS A 243 -12.76 -17.19 -7.76
C LYS A 243 -13.39 -15.82 -7.99
N ILE A 244 -12.91 -14.80 -7.27
CA ILE A 244 -13.24 -13.41 -7.60
C ILE A 244 -12.65 -13.04 -8.95
N THR A 245 -13.34 -12.14 -9.65
CA THR A 245 -12.89 -11.58 -10.94
C THR A 245 -11.85 -10.47 -10.77
N HIS A 246 -11.20 -10.06 -11.85
CA HIS A 246 -10.34 -8.89 -11.85
C HIS A 246 -11.12 -7.60 -11.51
N THR A 247 -12.35 -7.49 -11.99
CA THR A 247 -13.24 -6.37 -11.68
C THR A 247 -13.58 -6.30 -10.19
N GLU A 248 -13.95 -7.43 -9.60
CA GLU A 248 -14.18 -7.52 -8.15
C GLU A 248 -12.91 -7.16 -7.36
N CYS A 249 -11.76 -7.63 -7.82
CA CYS A 249 -10.48 -7.30 -7.20
C CYS A 249 -10.17 -5.80 -7.25
N LYS A 250 -10.39 -5.14 -8.40
CA LYS A 250 -10.27 -3.67 -8.54
C LYS A 250 -11.19 -2.95 -7.55
N ARG A 251 -12.47 -3.34 -7.48
CA ARG A 251 -13.43 -2.75 -6.55
C ARG A 251 -13.03 -2.94 -5.10
N ILE A 252 -12.62 -4.16 -4.71
CA ILE A 252 -12.12 -4.45 -3.34
C ILE A 252 -10.89 -3.61 -3.02
N GLY A 253 -10.00 -3.40 -3.97
CA GLY A 253 -8.82 -2.54 -3.85
C GLY A 253 -9.12 -1.05 -3.96
N SER A 254 -10.38 -0.64 -4.18
CA SER A 254 -10.81 0.74 -4.47
C SER A 254 -10.14 1.39 -5.68
N TYR A 255 -9.70 0.59 -6.65
CA TYR A 255 -9.15 1.09 -7.90
C TYR A 255 -10.26 1.59 -8.86
N PRO A 256 -10.02 2.67 -9.63
CA PRO A 256 -10.89 3.07 -10.72
C PRO A 256 -11.09 1.92 -11.72
N GLN A 257 -12.27 1.82 -12.32
CA GLN A 257 -12.57 0.72 -13.24
C GLN A 257 -11.78 0.82 -14.55
N ASP A 258 -11.44 2.02 -14.95
CA ASP A 258 -10.63 2.36 -16.12
C ASP A 258 -9.12 2.33 -15.85
N TYR A 259 -8.68 2.03 -14.61
CA TYR A 259 -7.26 1.89 -14.31
C TYR A 259 -6.64 0.76 -15.14
N ASP A 260 -5.65 1.12 -15.96
CA ASP A 260 -4.98 0.19 -16.87
C ASP A 260 -3.78 -0.47 -16.16
N PHE A 261 -3.78 -1.80 -16.10
CA PHE A 261 -2.67 -2.60 -15.56
C PHE A 261 -1.69 -3.06 -16.64
N ASN A 262 -1.84 -2.57 -17.89
CA ASN A 262 -0.94 -2.83 -19.00
C ASN A 262 -0.58 -4.33 -19.16
N GLY A 263 -1.60 -5.21 -19.12
CA GLY A 263 -1.44 -6.66 -19.21
C GLY A 263 -0.89 -7.35 -17.97
N MET A 264 -0.46 -6.62 -16.94
CA MET A 264 -0.07 -7.20 -15.65
C MET A 264 -1.30 -7.68 -14.88
N ARG A 265 -1.16 -8.72 -14.07
CA ARG A 265 -2.25 -9.20 -13.22
C ARG A 265 -2.64 -8.13 -12.20
N PRO A 266 -3.86 -7.57 -12.24
CA PRO A 266 -4.29 -6.51 -11.34
C PRO A 266 -4.07 -6.85 -9.87
N MET A 267 -4.33 -8.08 -9.52
CA MET A 267 -4.25 -8.59 -8.15
C MET A 267 -2.86 -8.42 -7.54
N TYR A 268 -1.79 -8.60 -8.30
CA TYR A 268 -0.42 -8.42 -7.80
C TYR A 268 -0.18 -6.98 -7.35
N LEU A 269 -0.47 -6.01 -8.21
CA LEU A 269 -0.28 -4.58 -7.91
C LEU A 269 -1.22 -4.11 -6.79
N ILE A 270 -2.49 -4.53 -6.81
CA ILE A 270 -3.45 -4.22 -5.74
C ILE A 270 -2.97 -4.77 -4.40
N GLY A 271 -2.38 -5.97 -4.40
CA GLY A 271 -1.81 -6.58 -3.20
C GLY A 271 -0.58 -5.83 -2.65
N MET A 272 0.21 -5.21 -3.53
CA MET A 272 1.41 -4.43 -3.18
C MET A 272 1.08 -3.01 -2.73
N SER A 273 0.04 -2.39 -3.26
CA SER A 273 -0.25 -0.97 -3.11
C SER A 273 -1.07 -0.62 -1.86
N VAL A 274 -1.06 0.65 -1.52
CA VAL A 274 -2.06 1.28 -0.66
C VAL A 274 -3.33 1.52 -1.49
N PRO A 275 -4.53 1.19 -1.00
CA PRO A 275 -5.77 1.46 -1.73
C PRO A 275 -5.93 2.94 -2.09
N PRO A 276 -6.27 3.30 -3.34
CA PRO A 276 -6.38 4.69 -3.78
C PRO A 276 -7.31 5.55 -2.92
N VAL A 277 -8.47 5.03 -2.49
CA VAL A 277 -9.38 5.77 -1.60
C VAL A 277 -8.73 6.04 -0.24
N MET A 278 -7.97 5.08 0.31
CA MET A 278 -7.25 5.29 1.57
C MET A 278 -6.21 6.42 1.43
N THR A 279 -5.44 6.42 0.33
CA THR A 279 -4.45 7.47 0.05
C THR A 279 -5.13 8.84 -0.13
N ALA A 280 -6.25 8.88 -0.87
CA ALA A 280 -7.02 10.12 -1.07
C ALA A 280 -7.54 10.72 0.24
N GLN A 281 -8.07 9.87 1.14
CA GLN A 281 -8.53 10.31 2.47
C GLN A 281 -7.40 10.89 3.32
N ILE A 282 -6.22 10.26 3.31
CA ILE A 282 -5.04 10.75 4.03
C ILE A 282 -4.58 12.08 3.43
N ALA A 283 -4.45 12.16 2.10
CA ALA A 283 -4.05 13.37 1.41
C ALA A 283 -5.01 14.54 1.67
N ASN A 284 -6.32 14.27 1.69
CA ASN A 284 -7.33 15.26 2.03
C ASN A 284 -7.17 15.80 3.47
N GLN A 285 -6.90 14.93 4.45
CA GLN A 285 -6.65 15.36 5.82
C GLN A 285 -5.39 16.23 5.94
N ILE A 286 -4.31 15.88 5.23
CA ILE A 286 -3.08 16.69 5.16
C ILE A 286 -3.37 18.04 4.51
N TRP A 287 -4.11 18.04 3.41
CA TRP A 287 -4.48 19.29 2.73
C TRP A 287 -5.29 20.22 3.63
N VAL A 288 -6.40 19.74 4.17
CA VAL A 288 -7.34 20.55 4.96
C VAL A 288 -6.70 21.09 6.24
N GLN A 289 -5.89 20.26 6.94
CA GLN A 289 -5.35 20.64 8.25
C GLN A 289 -4.04 21.43 8.14
N TRP A 290 -3.25 21.22 7.07
CA TRP A 290 -1.91 21.81 6.92
C TRP A 290 -1.76 22.65 5.67
N LEU A 291 -1.81 22.08 4.48
CA LEU A 291 -1.35 22.72 3.25
C LEU A 291 -2.28 23.87 2.78
N SER A 292 -3.60 23.72 2.94
CA SER A 292 -4.56 24.76 2.54
C SER A 292 -4.37 26.09 3.28
N LYS A 293 -3.80 26.04 4.49
CA LYS A 293 -3.55 27.26 5.30
C LYS A 293 -2.41 28.12 4.73
N ASN A 294 -1.54 27.55 3.91
CA ASN A 294 -0.45 28.26 3.25
C ASN A 294 -0.83 28.79 1.87
N ALA A 295 -1.88 28.24 1.24
CA ALA A 295 -2.37 28.71 -0.06
C ALA A 295 -2.97 30.13 -0.02
N VAL A 296 -3.22 30.69 1.17
CA VAL A 296 -3.83 32.02 1.36
C VAL A 296 -2.79 33.13 1.55
N LYS A 297 -1.50 32.84 1.55
CA LYS A 297 -0.42 33.83 1.74
C LYS A 297 0.43 34.06 0.48
N THR A 298 -0.17 34.18 -0.67
CA THR A 298 0.49 34.85 -1.79
C THR A 298 -0.23 36.19 -2.02
N PRO A 299 0.45 37.33 -1.83
CA PRO A 299 -0.13 38.68 -2.06
C PRO A 299 -0.45 38.89 -3.53
#